data_d733771dc17cdc5b99d615416a1193dd
#
_entry.id   d733771dc17cdc5b99d615416a1193dd
#
_cell.length_a   1.000
_cell.length_b   1.000
_cell.length_c   1.000
_cell.angle_alpha   90.00
_cell.angle_beta   90.00
_cell.angle_gamma   90.00
#
_symmetry.space_group_name_H-M   'P 1'
#
loop_
_entity.id
_entity.type
_entity.pdbx_description
1 polymer ?
#
loop_
_entity_poly.entity_id
_entity_poly.type
_entity_poly.pdbx_seq_one_letter_code
_entity_poly.pdbx_strand_id
1 'polypeptide(L)'
;MPAQRAVLHSSRKPMADSGYAQPPEWARSLDAQGFRTFISLVEDYFASRQISAQVKPQEGVVQPLSGRLRASVLGLQNIARACAFLAIEQWPQAIAQHFDSIFAMSEDKDALLLDVADFEAVKPRLRARLYPDSLLQESAELIYRSGPEGTIETLVLDLPTTVRTVAPNEVQRWGQTGQGLFELGRHNLRQSGRLRASTASLLPGTDVVLYHGDPYYAASHALIIEDYLPADLPYGALVGLPRRDALLLHVIRNVGMAHAVNAMLRVIVGLYHEGPGSLSPHLYWLRDSEFLPLPYSLDGRSLDFQPPPDFVALLEHLGQLAELS
;
A
#
# COMPACT_ATOMS: atom_id res chain seq x y z
N MET A 1 10.06 -59.55 -28.20
CA MET A 1 8.74 -58.89 -28.05
C MET A 1 8.92 -57.64 -27.17
N PRO A 2 8.97 -56.46 -27.74
CA PRO A 2 9.14 -55.25 -26.94
C PRO A 2 7.77 -54.70 -26.49
N ALA A 3 7.72 -54.32 -25.21
CA ALA A 3 6.55 -53.72 -24.56
C ALA A 3 6.31 -52.29 -25.08
N GLN A 4 5.12 -52.04 -25.58
CA GLN A 4 4.63 -50.74 -25.98
C GLN A 4 4.43 -49.83 -24.75
N ARG A 5 5.18 -48.70 -24.72
CA ARG A 5 4.88 -47.56 -23.83
C ARG A 5 3.64 -46.83 -24.36
N ALA A 6 2.57 -46.86 -23.59
CA ALA A 6 1.40 -46.03 -23.80
C ALA A 6 1.76 -44.58 -23.45
N VAL A 7 1.78 -43.70 -24.47
CA VAL A 7 1.84 -42.24 -24.29
C VAL A 7 0.44 -41.77 -23.97
N LEU A 8 0.19 -41.42 -22.72
CA LEU A 8 -1.02 -40.71 -22.27
C LEU A 8 -0.99 -39.29 -22.84
N HIS A 9 -1.66 -39.09 -23.98
CA HIS A 9 -2.03 -37.74 -24.41
C HIS A 9 -3.13 -37.23 -23.46
N SER A 10 -2.73 -36.35 -22.53
CA SER A 10 -3.66 -35.51 -21.80
C SER A 10 -4.30 -34.54 -22.80
N SER A 11 -5.52 -34.83 -23.21
CA SER A 11 -6.37 -33.93 -24.01
C SER A 11 -6.75 -32.74 -23.16
N ARG A 12 -6.02 -31.61 -23.35
CA ARG A 12 -6.48 -30.30 -22.87
C ARG A 12 -7.85 -30.01 -23.49
N LYS A 13 -8.89 -29.94 -22.64
CA LYS A 13 -10.16 -29.34 -23.07
C LYS A 13 -9.87 -27.89 -23.49
N PRO A 14 -10.36 -27.44 -24.63
CA PRO A 14 -10.28 -26.02 -24.97
C PRO A 14 -11.08 -25.25 -23.93
N MET A 15 -10.44 -24.24 -23.32
CA MET A 15 -11.09 -23.30 -22.39
C MET A 15 -12.30 -22.71 -23.08
N ALA A 16 -13.47 -22.84 -22.46
CA ALA A 16 -14.65 -22.09 -22.84
C ALA A 16 -14.29 -20.61 -22.87
N ASP A 17 -14.67 -19.93 -23.92
CA ASP A 17 -14.53 -18.49 -24.14
C ASP A 17 -15.24 -17.79 -22.97
N SER A 18 -14.49 -17.52 -21.90
CA SER A 18 -15.02 -16.81 -20.73
C SER A 18 -15.18 -15.35 -21.14
N GLY A 19 -16.43 -14.95 -21.37
CA GLY A 19 -16.87 -13.71 -21.97
C GLY A 19 -16.53 -12.41 -21.23
N TYR A 20 -15.28 -12.24 -20.84
CA TYR A 20 -14.79 -10.97 -20.28
C TYR A 20 -14.34 -10.06 -21.43
N ALA A 21 -15.25 -9.20 -21.88
CA ALA A 21 -14.97 -8.20 -22.91
C ALA A 21 -14.00 -7.12 -22.38
N GLN A 22 -14.02 -6.82 -21.09
CA GLN A 22 -13.12 -5.86 -20.43
C GLN A 22 -12.76 -6.37 -19.03
N PRO A 23 -11.53 -6.05 -18.52
CA PRO A 23 -11.15 -6.33 -17.15
C PRO A 23 -12.06 -5.56 -16.17
N PRO A 24 -12.38 -6.13 -14.99
CA PRO A 24 -13.05 -5.40 -13.93
C PRO A 24 -12.16 -4.28 -13.38
N GLU A 25 -12.74 -3.32 -12.65
CA GLU A 25 -12.04 -2.12 -12.17
C GLU A 25 -10.79 -2.45 -11.35
N TRP A 26 -10.84 -3.48 -10.51
CA TRP A 26 -9.69 -3.90 -9.71
C TRP A 26 -8.49 -4.37 -10.54
N ALA A 27 -8.71 -4.79 -11.81
CA ALA A 27 -7.69 -5.30 -12.74
C ALA A 27 -7.43 -4.34 -13.93
N ARG A 28 -7.80 -3.06 -13.80
CA ARG A 28 -7.66 -2.05 -14.88
C ARG A 28 -6.22 -1.83 -15.37
N SER A 29 -5.23 -2.32 -14.63
CA SER A 29 -3.82 -2.31 -15.03
C SER A 29 -3.49 -3.33 -16.12
N LEU A 30 -4.38 -4.28 -16.40
CA LEU A 30 -4.24 -5.31 -17.43
C LEU A 30 -5.21 -5.02 -18.57
N ASP A 31 -4.81 -5.34 -19.80
CA ASP A 31 -5.75 -5.41 -20.92
C ASP A 31 -6.60 -6.69 -20.85
N ALA A 32 -7.57 -6.82 -21.74
CA ALA A 32 -8.49 -7.96 -21.74
C ALA A 32 -7.80 -9.32 -21.96
N GLN A 33 -6.71 -9.36 -22.73
CA GLN A 33 -5.92 -10.58 -22.94
C GLN A 33 -5.06 -10.88 -21.73
N GLY A 34 -4.36 -9.88 -21.19
CA GLY A 34 -3.55 -10.01 -19.98
C GLY A 34 -4.40 -10.45 -18.80
N PHE A 35 -5.61 -9.89 -18.63
CA PHE A 35 -6.51 -10.32 -17.59
C PHE A 35 -6.89 -11.80 -17.67
N ARG A 36 -7.27 -12.29 -18.86
CA ARG A 36 -7.56 -13.72 -19.05
C ARG A 36 -6.36 -14.61 -18.75
N THR A 37 -5.18 -14.21 -19.24
CA THR A 37 -3.93 -14.93 -18.96
C THR A 37 -3.61 -14.93 -17.46
N PHE A 38 -3.76 -13.80 -16.79
CA PHE A 38 -3.54 -13.68 -15.35
C PHE A 38 -4.46 -14.62 -14.56
N ILE A 39 -5.76 -14.63 -14.84
CA ILE A 39 -6.71 -15.50 -14.14
C ILE A 39 -6.37 -16.98 -14.37
N SER A 40 -6.05 -17.37 -15.62
CA SER A 40 -5.63 -18.75 -15.92
C SER A 40 -4.37 -19.15 -15.14
N LEU A 41 -3.37 -18.27 -15.03
CA LEU A 41 -2.15 -18.55 -14.30
C LEU A 41 -2.38 -18.66 -12.78
N VAL A 42 -3.33 -17.89 -12.23
CA VAL A 42 -3.76 -18.02 -10.84
C VAL A 42 -4.44 -19.38 -10.62
N GLU A 43 -5.36 -19.79 -11.49
CA GLU A 43 -6.01 -21.10 -11.42
C GLU A 43 -4.99 -22.25 -11.53
N ASP A 44 -4.05 -22.14 -12.48
CA ASP A 44 -2.97 -23.12 -12.68
C ASP A 44 -2.06 -23.23 -11.45
N TYR A 45 -1.76 -22.12 -10.77
CA TYR A 45 -1.00 -22.16 -9.54
C TYR A 45 -1.68 -23.01 -8.46
N PHE A 46 -2.96 -22.76 -8.17
CA PHE A 46 -3.70 -23.53 -7.15
C PHE A 46 -3.87 -24.99 -7.55
N ALA A 47 -4.16 -25.27 -8.82
CA ALA A 47 -4.27 -26.61 -9.35
C ALA A 47 -2.95 -27.40 -9.24
N SER A 48 -1.82 -26.79 -9.61
CA SER A 48 -0.49 -27.41 -9.58
C SER A 48 -0.05 -27.77 -8.15
N ARG A 49 -0.50 -27.00 -7.16
CA ARG A 49 -0.23 -27.25 -5.71
C ARG A 49 -1.27 -28.16 -5.06
N GLN A 50 -2.27 -28.66 -5.82
CA GLN A 50 -3.38 -29.48 -5.31
C GLN A 50 -4.18 -28.76 -4.21
N ILE A 51 -4.23 -27.42 -4.25
CA ILE A 51 -4.99 -26.61 -3.32
C ILE A 51 -6.38 -26.39 -3.91
N SER A 52 -7.40 -26.91 -3.24
CA SER A 52 -8.79 -26.63 -3.63
C SER A 52 -9.11 -25.16 -3.33
N ALA A 53 -9.38 -24.37 -4.38
CA ALA A 53 -9.69 -22.95 -4.27
C ALA A 53 -10.70 -22.54 -5.32
N GLN A 54 -11.51 -21.51 -5.05
CA GLN A 54 -12.41 -20.87 -5.98
C GLN A 54 -11.86 -19.50 -6.34
N VAL A 55 -11.48 -19.31 -7.59
CA VAL A 55 -11.14 -17.99 -8.14
C VAL A 55 -12.45 -17.29 -8.51
N LYS A 56 -12.59 -16.04 -8.08
CA LYS A 56 -13.75 -15.18 -8.37
C LYS A 56 -13.26 -13.94 -9.15
N PRO A 57 -13.16 -14.02 -10.48
CA PRO A 57 -12.52 -13.00 -11.30
C PRO A 57 -13.19 -11.62 -11.19
N GLN A 58 -14.53 -11.56 -11.05
CA GLN A 58 -15.25 -10.29 -10.95
C GLN A 58 -15.00 -9.59 -9.60
N GLU A 59 -14.88 -10.37 -8.52
CA GLU A 59 -14.63 -9.86 -7.18
C GLU A 59 -13.13 -9.59 -6.92
N GLY A 60 -12.24 -10.05 -7.79
CA GLY A 60 -10.79 -9.89 -7.62
C GLY A 60 -10.21 -10.68 -6.45
N VAL A 61 -10.79 -11.85 -6.16
CA VAL A 61 -10.39 -12.66 -5.01
C VAL A 61 -10.27 -14.14 -5.33
N VAL A 62 -9.49 -14.83 -4.50
CA VAL A 62 -9.45 -16.30 -4.42
C VAL A 62 -9.87 -16.73 -3.04
N GLN A 63 -10.77 -17.70 -2.99
CA GLN A 63 -11.22 -18.32 -1.75
C GLN A 63 -10.72 -19.77 -1.67
N PRO A 64 -9.73 -20.08 -0.81
CA PRO A 64 -9.35 -21.45 -0.52
C PRO A 64 -10.52 -22.21 0.11
N LEU A 65 -10.78 -23.41 -0.40
CA LEU A 65 -11.91 -24.26 0.06
C LEU A 65 -11.48 -25.30 1.11
N SER A 66 -10.17 -25.48 1.27
CA SER A 66 -9.59 -26.45 2.20
C SER A 66 -8.32 -25.92 2.86
N GLY A 67 -7.85 -26.59 3.89
CA GLY A 67 -6.64 -26.22 4.62
C GLY A 67 -6.86 -25.07 5.62
N ARG A 68 -5.75 -24.52 6.11
CA ARG A 68 -5.75 -23.49 7.18
C ARG A 68 -6.33 -22.14 6.71
N LEU A 69 -6.23 -21.85 5.42
CA LEU A 69 -6.77 -20.60 4.83
C LEU A 69 -8.22 -20.73 4.35
N ARG A 70 -8.94 -21.78 4.70
CA ARG A 70 -10.34 -22.02 4.25
C ARG A 70 -11.30 -20.84 4.53
N ALA A 71 -11.06 -20.11 5.61
CA ALA A 71 -11.89 -18.95 5.97
C ALA A 71 -11.33 -17.62 5.44
N SER A 72 -10.20 -17.64 4.73
CA SER A 72 -9.54 -16.44 4.24
C SER A 72 -10.00 -16.11 2.82
N VAL A 73 -10.00 -14.83 2.49
CA VAL A 73 -10.19 -14.33 1.13
C VAL A 73 -8.88 -13.68 0.69
N LEU A 74 -8.31 -14.16 -0.41
CA LEU A 74 -7.02 -13.69 -0.93
C LEU A 74 -7.25 -12.72 -2.08
N GLY A 75 -6.87 -11.45 -1.91
CA GLY A 75 -7.04 -10.41 -2.92
C GLY A 75 -6.07 -10.55 -4.09
N LEU A 76 -6.57 -10.36 -5.31
CA LEU A 76 -5.79 -10.46 -6.56
C LEU A 76 -5.25 -9.12 -7.06
N GLN A 77 -5.77 -7.99 -6.57
CA GLN A 77 -5.47 -6.67 -7.12
C GLN A 77 -3.96 -6.34 -7.08
N ASN A 78 -3.29 -6.61 -5.96
CA ASN A 78 -1.88 -6.30 -5.79
C ASN A 78 -0.98 -7.12 -6.72
N ILE A 79 -1.26 -8.41 -6.87
CA ILE A 79 -0.46 -9.27 -7.76
C ILE A 79 -0.77 -9.00 -9.23
N ALA A 80 -2.01 -8.64 -9.59
CA ALA A 80 -2.36 -8.21 -10.94
C ALA A 80 -1.60 -6.92 -11.34
N ARG A 81 -1.54 -5.93 -10.44
CA ARG A 81 -0.74 -4.72 -10.65
C ARG A 81 0.75 -5.04 -10.80
N ALA A 82 1.30 -5.90 -9.97
CA ALA A 82 2.71 -6.31 -10.08
C ALA A 82 2.98 -6.97 -11.44
N CYS A 83 2.11 -7.87 -11.90
CA CYS A 83 2.22 -8.53 -13.21
C CYS A 83 2.18 -7.53 -14.37
N ALA A 84 1.39 -6.45 -14.28
CA ALA A 84 1.30 -5.45 -15.34
C ALA A 84 2.64 -4.75 -15.68
N PHE A 85 3.62 -4.75 -14.75
CA PHE A 85 4.97 -4.19 -14.95
C PHE A 85 6.03 -5.24 -15.32
N LEU A 86 5.63 -6.51 -15.45
CA LEU A 86 6.53 -7.61 -15.77
C LEU A 86 6.25 -8.12 -17.19
N ALA A 87 7.28 -8.68 -17.82
CA ALA A 87 7.07 -9.48 -19.02
C ALA A 87 6.18 -10.69 -18.70
N ILE A 88 5.31 -11.08 -19.62
CA ILE A 88 4.29 -12.11 -19.39
C ILE A 88 4.88 -13.47 -18.97
N GLU A 89 6.10 -13.74 -19.43
CA GLU A 89 6.88 -14.94 -19.09
C GLU A 89 7.28 -15.00 -17.60
N GLN A 90 7.31 -13.84 -16.94
CA GLN A 90 7.67 -13.72 -15.53
C GLN A 90 6.45 -13.85 -14.58
N TRP A 91 5.23 -13.75 -15.14
CA TRP A 91 4.00 -13.80 -14.36
C TRP A 91 3.82 -15.09 -13.54
N PRO A 92 4.09 -16.30 -14.09
CA PRO A 92 3.97 -17.51 -13.28
C PRO A 92 4.85 -17.50 -12.03
N GLN A 93 6.08 -16.98 -12.14
CA GLN A 93 6.98 -16.86 -11.00
C GLN A 93 6.51 -15.83 -9.99
N ALA A 94 6.05 -14.67 -10.44
CA ALA A 94 5.55 -13.62 -9.57
C ALA A 94 4.29 -14.07 -8.80
N ILE A 95 3.36 -14.74 -9.49
CA ILE A 95 2.15 -15.32 -8.90
C ILE A 95 2.52 -16.39 -7.86
N ALA A 96 3.46 -17.29 -8.22
CA ALA A 96 3.92 -18.32 -7.31
C ALA A 96 4.56 -17.71 -6.05
N GLN A 97 5.49 -16.77 -6.19
CA GLN A 97 6.12 -16.08 -5.06
C GLN A 97 5.10 -15.39 -4.16
N HIS A 98 4.10 -14.73 -4.75
CA HIS A 98 3.04 -14.05 -4.00
C HIS A 98 2.25 -15.03 -3.13
N PHE A 99 1.73 -16.10 -3.71
CA PHE A 99 0.92 -17.07 -2.96
C PHE A 99 1.76 -17.96 -2.06
N ASP A 100 2.96 -18.37 -2.47
CA ASP A 100 3.88 -19.15 -1.62
C ASP A 100 4.22 -18.36 -0.35
N SER A 101 4.41 -17.05 -0.44
CA SER A 101 4.62 -16.23 0.76
C SER A 101 3.40 -16.23 1.69
N ILE A 102 2.18 -16.15 1.15
CA ILE A 102 0.93 -16.22 1.93
C ILE A 102 0.78 -17.58 2.60
N PHE A 103 1.06 -18.68 1.88
CA PHE A 103 0.97 -20.04 2.45
C PHE A 103 2.06 -20.30 3.48
N ALA A 104 3.30 -19.87 3.23
CA ALA A 104 4.38 -19.96 4.21
C ALA A 104 4.03 -19.22 5.51
N MET A 105 3.36 -18.05 5.40
CA MET A 105 2.84 -17.30 6.54
C MET A 105 1.79 -18.09 7.33
N SER A 106 0.96 -18.88 6.66
CA SER A 106 -0.04 -19.72 7.33
C SER A 106 0.58 -20.95 8.03
N GLU A 107 1.82 -21.30 7.69
CA GLU A 107 2.58 -22.42 8.26
C GLU A 107 3.60 -21.97 9.31
N ASP A 108 3.80 -20.67 9.48
CA ASP A 108 4.74 -20.12 10.46
C ASP A 108 4.30 -20.50 11.88
N LYS A 109 5.07 -21.44 12.49
CA LYS A 109 4.80 -21.95 13.83
C LYS A 109 4.95 -20.86 14.89
N ASP A 110 5.83 -19.87 14.68
CA ASP A 110 6.03 -18.79 15.63
C ASP A 110 4.86 -17.79 15.62
N ALA A 111 4.23 -17.56 14.44
CA ALA A 111 2.96 -16.84 14.35
C ALA A 111 1.79 -17.63 14.96
N LEU A 112 1.83 -18.97 14.89
CA LEU A 112 0.83 -19.88 15.48
C LEU A 112 1.02 -20.08 16.99
N LEU A 113 2.25 -19.93 17.51
CA LEU A 113 2.57 -20.05 18.94
C LEU A 113 2.33 -18.73 19.69
N LEU A 114 2.16 -17.60 18.97
CA LEU A 114 1.82 -16.34 19.60
C LEU A 114 0.38 -16.43 20.14
N ASP A 115 0.25 -16.44 21.45
CA ASP A 115 -1.06 -16.32 22.08
C ASP A 115 -1.58 -14.89 21.87
N VAL A 116 -2.37 -14.71 20.82
CA VAL A 116 -2.98 -13.40 20.51
C VAL A 116 -4.02 -12.96 21.55
N ALA A 117 -4.40 -13.83 22.49
CA ALA A 117 -5.23 -13.48 23.62
C ALA A 117 -4.42 -12.84 24.76
N ASP A 118 -3.12 -13.11 24.82
CA ASP A 118 -2.22 -12.50 25.79
C ASP A 118 -1.69 -11.16 25.24
N PHE A 119 -2.09 -10.06 25.89
CA PHE A 119 -1.66 -8.73 25.50
C PHE A 119 -0.15 -8.54 25.60
N GLU A 120 0.50 -9.03 26.64
CA GLU A 120 1.96 -8.86 26.82
C GLU A 120 2.75 -9.59 25.71
N ALA A 121 2.23 -10.69 25.20
CA ALA A 121 2.85 -11.41 24.08
C ALA A 121 2.75 -10.63 22.76
N VAL A 122 1.62 -9.92 22.50
CA VAL A 122 1.40 -9.18 21.25
C VAL A 122 1.88 -7.73 21.30
N LYS A 123 2.01 -7.16 22.50
CA LYS A 123 2.38 -5.76 22.74
C LYS A 123 3.61 -5.28 21.97
N PRO A 124 4.75 -6.00 21.90
CA PRO A 124 5.93 -5.56 21.14
C PRO A 124 5.72 -5.62 19.61
N ARG A 125 4.70 -6.33 19.14
CA ARG A 125 4.36 -6.52 17.72
C ARG A 125 3.24 -5.61 17.24
N LEU A 126 2.60 -4.87 18.15
CA LEU A 126 1.56 -3.92 17.79
C LEU A 126 2.17 -2.73 17.06
N ARG A 127 1.60 -2.34 15.91
CA ARG A 127 2.00 -1.18 15.12
C ARG A 127 0.78 -0.37 14.72
N ALA A 128 0.96 0.94 14.60
CA ALA A 128 0.03 1.82 13.90
C ALA A 128 0.41 1.83 12.40
N ARG A 129 -0.59 1.71 11.53
CA ARG A 129 -0.37 1.66 10.09
C ARG A 129 -1.43 2.44 9.32
N LEU A 130 -0.99 3.15 8.27
CA LEU A 130 -1.88 3.81 7.33
C LEU A 130 -2.37 2.83 6.25
N TYR A 131 -3.65 2.91 5.97
CA TYR A 131 -4.34 2.25 4.86
C TYR A 131 -5.19 3.26 4.09
N PRO A 132 -5.52 3.00 2.81
CA PRO A 132 -6.52 3.79 2.12
C PRO A 132 -7.88 3.63 2.84
N ASP A 133 -8.67 4.69 2.86
CA ASP A 133 -9.99 4.71 3.50
C ASP A 133 -10.99 3.76 2.83
N SER A 134 -10.75 3.37 1.58
CA SER A 134 -11.52 2.31 0.88
C SER A 134 -11.51 0.97 1.63
N LEU A 135 -10.52 0.72 2.51
CA LEU A 135 -10.50 -0.48 3.36
C LEU A 135 -11.75 -0.59 4.24
N LEU A 136 -12.39 0.54 4.60
CA LEU A 136 -13.63 0.55 5.37
C LEU A 136 -14.82 -0.08 4.63
N GLN A 137 -14.77 -0.12 3.30
CA GLN A 137 -15.79 -0.77 2.48
C GLN A 137 -15.56 -2.28 2.38
N GLU A 138 -14.32 -2.73 2.56
CA GLU A 138 -13.91 -4.13 2.43
C GLU A 138 -14.00 -4.90 3.75
N SER A 139 -13.94 -4.19 4.89
CA SER A 139 -13.89 -4.81 6.23
C SER A 139 -14.88 -4.13 7.18
N ALA A 140 -15.83 -4.92 7.68
CA ALA A 140 -16.88 -4.43 8.58
C ALA A 140 -16.39 -4.18 10.04
N GLU A 141 -15.24 -4.74 10.43
CA GLU A 141 -14.77 -4.71 11.82
C GLU A 141 -13.31 -4.26 11.89
N LEU A 142 -13.09 -2.95 11.86
CA LEU A 142 -11.78 -2.35 12.02
C LEU A 142 -11.76 -1.41 13.24
N ILE A 143 -10.61 -1.37 13.91
CA ILE A 143 -10.29 -0.31 14.86
C ILE A 143 -9.45 0.70 14.10
N TYR A 144 -9.99 1.89 13.91
CA TYR A 144 -9.33 2.92 13.12
C TYR A 144 -9.55 4.33 13.68
N ARG A 145 -8.71 5.25 13.23
CA ARG A 145 -8.85 6.70 13.34
C ARG A 145 -8.72 7.32 11.96
N SER A 146 -9.20 8.53 11.79
CA SER A 146 -8.92 9.31 10.58
C SER A 146 -7.43 9.58 10.50
N GLY A 147 -6.85 9.31 9.33
CA GLY A 147 -5.51 9.73 8.94
C GLY A 147 -5.55 10.99 8.08
N PRO A 148 -4.45 11.34 7.37
CA PRO A 148 -4.49 12.28 6.26
C PRO A 148 -5.61 11.92 5.28
N GLU A 149 -6.25 12.92 4.65
CA GLU A 149 -7.40 12.71 3.75
C GLU A 149 -7.16 11.56 2.76
N GLY A 150 -8.18 10.70 2.58
CA GLY A 150 -8.11 9.48 1.79
C GLY A 150 -7.41 8.30 2.50
N THR A 151 -7.04 8.45 3.79
CA THR A 151 -6.41 7.39 4.58
C THR A 151 -7.05 7.20 5.95
N ILE A 152 -6.83 6.02 6.52
CA ILE A 152 -7.12 5.70 7.91
C ILE A 152 -5.87 5.19 8.62
N GLU A 153 -5.74 5.52 9.90
CA GLU A 153 -4.80 4.86 10.82
C GLU A 153 -5.49 3.66 11.46
N THR A 154 -4.94 2.48 11.32
CA THR A 154 -5.45 1.27 11.99
C THR A 154 -4.35 0.56 12.77
N LEU A 155 -4.74 -0.30 13.70
CA LEU A 155 -3.82 -1.14 14.47
C LEU A 155 -3.58 -2.46 13.75
N VAL A 156 -2.33 -2.87 13.70
CA VAL A 156 -1.91 -4.14 13.12
C VAL A 156 -0.98 -4.89 14.06
N LEU A 157 -0.96 -6.22 13.94
CA LEU A 157 0.10 -7.06 14.50
C LEU A 157 1.11 -7.34 13.40
N ASP A 158 2.35 -6.92 13.66
CA ASP A 158 3.51 -7.13 12.81
C ASP A 158 4.14 -8.48 13.18
N LEU A 159 3.69 -9.51 12.49
CA LEU A 159 4.16 -10.88 12.71
C LEU A 159 5.37 -11.17 11.80
N PRO A 160 6.20 -12.17 12.08
CA PRO A 160 7.46 -12.42 11.35
C PRO A 160 7.28 -12.52 9.83
N THR A 161 6.15 -13.00 9.37
CA THR A 161 5.87 -13.27 7.95
C THR A 161 4.65 -12.56 7.40
N THR A 162 3.86 -11.89 8.26
CA THR A 162 2.61 -11.22 7.85
C THR A 162 2.29 -10.02 8.73
N VAL A 163 1.50 -9.11 8.17
CA VAL A 163 0.89 -8.00 8.90
C VAL A 163 -0.62 -8.18 8.82
N ARG A 164 -1.29 -8.28 9.97
CA ARG A 164 -2.75 -8.38 10.03
C ARG A 164 -3.35 -7.29 10.89
N THR A 165 -4.56 -6.86 10.55
CA THR A 165 -5.32 -5.89 11.34
C THR A 165 -5.76 -6.51 12.69
N VAL A 166 -5.84 -5.67 13.71
CA VAL A 166 -6.38 -6.01 15.03
C VAL A 166 -7.89 -5.88 14.98
N ALA A 167 -8.60 -6.91 15.45
CA ALA A 167 -10.05 -6.92 15.50
C ALA A 167 -10.57 -6.28 16.81
N PRO A 168 -11.79 -5.67 16.83
CA PRO A 168 -12.38 -5.07 18.01
C PRO A 168 -12.51 -6.01 19.20
N ASN A 169 -12.83 -7.27 18.97
CA ASN A 169 -12.94 -8.29 20.01
C ASN A 169 -11.61 -8.64 20.67
N GLU A 170 -10.48 -8.43 19.98
CA GLU A 170 -9.13 -8.61 20.55
C GLU A 170 -8.83 -7.48 21.54
N VAL A 171 -9.15 -6.24 21.21
CA VAL A 171 -8.98 -5.09 22.10
C VAL A 171 -9.81 -5.24 23.37
N GLN A 172 -11.07 -5.71 23.24
CA GLN A 172 -11.91 -6.01 24.42
C GLN A 172 -11.27 -7.10 25.31
N ARG A 173 -10.77 -8.17 24.68
CA ARG A 173 -10.12 -9.26 25.40
C ARG A 173 -8.86 -8.83 26.14
N TRP A 174 -8.08 -7.92 25.54
CA TRP A 174 -6.89 -7.34 26.16
C TRP A 174 -7.19 -6.36 27.30
N GLY A 175 -8.45 -5.93 27.45
CA GLY A 175 -8.84 -4.95 28.47
C GLY A 175 -8.19 -3.58 28.26
N GLN A 176 -7.80 -3.24 27.03
CA GLN A 176 -7.09 -2.03 26.69
C GLN A 176 -8.03 -0.96 26.10
N THR A 177 -7.61 0.31 26.20
CA THR A 177 -8.29 1.41 25.51
C THR A 177 -7.75 1.56 24.09
N GLY A 178 -8.63 1.85 23.13
CA GLY A 178 -8.20 2.09 21.75
C GLY A 178 -7.14 3.21 21.68
N GLN A 179 -7.28 4.29 22.45
CA GLN A 179 -6.31 5.38 22.47
C GLN A 179 -4.91 4.90 22.88
N GLY A 180 -4.78 4.19 24.01
CA GLY A 180 -3.50 3.69 24.49
C GLY A 180 -2.83 2.73 23.51
N LEU A 181 -3.63 1.93 22.79
CA LEU A 181 -3.11 1.02 21.76
C LEU A 181 -2.56 1.77 20.54
N PHE A 182 -3.18 2.86 20.10
CA PHE A 182 -2.64 3.67 19.00
C PHE A 182 -1.34 4.37 19.40
N GLU A 183 -1.26 4.91 20.61
CA GLU A 183 -0.02 5.49 21.15
C GLU A 183 1.10 4.45 21.22
N LEU A 184 0.79 3.25 21.73
CA LEU A 184 1.72 2.13 21.75
C LEU A 184 2.13 1.72 20.32
N GLY A 185 1.20 1.65 19.39
CA GLY A 185 1.47 1.30 17.98
C GLY A 185 2.42 2.30 17.31
N ARG A 186 2.23 3.60 17.53
CA ARG A 186 3.15 4.66 17.07
C ARG A 186 4.49 4.62 17.79
N HIS A 187 4.50 4.35 19.10
CA HIS A 187 5.75 4.16 19.86
C HIS A 187 6.57 2.99 19.26
N ASN A 188 5.95 1.86 19.04
CA ASN A 188 6.60 0.70 18.47
C ASN A 188 7.06 0.92 17.01
N LEU A 189 6.34 1.77 16.25
CA LEU A 189 6.76 2.19 14.91
C LEU A 189 8.08 2.99 14.99
N ARG A 190 8.23 3.90 15.98
CA ARG A 190 9.50 4.61 16.23
C ARG A 190 10.66 3.66 16.55
N GLN A 191 10.38 2.61 17.32
CA GLN A 191 11.40 1.63 17.71
C GLN A 191 11.86 0.74 16.54
N SER A 192 11.11 0.65 15.43
CA SER A 192 11.52 -0.12 14.25
C SER A 192 12.67 0.52 13.46
N GLY A 193 13.07 1.73 13.80
CA GLY A 193 14.19 2.44 13.22
C GLY A 193 13.79 3.51 12.20
N ARG A 194 14.80 4.27 11.76
CA ARG A 194 14.60 5.32 10.75
C ARG A 194 14.61 4.76 9.34
N LEU A 195 13.77 5.33 8.50
CA LEU A 195 13.77 5.05 7.05
C LEU A 195 15.05 5.55 6.39
N ARG A 196 15.43 4.92 5.30
CA ARG A 196 16.45 5.44 4.38
C ARG A 196 15.91 6.65 3.63
N ALA A 197 16.77 7.62 3.37
CA ALA A 197 16.42 8.83 2.64
C ALA A 197 17.19 8.89 1.31
N SER A 198 16.48 9.21 0.24
CA SER A 198 17.04 9.57 -1.07
C SER A 198 16.57 10.96 -1.42
N THR A 199 17.49 11.89 -1.66
CA THR A 199 17.18 13.29 -1.96
C THR A 199 17.35 13.56 -3.45
N ALA A 200 16.35 14.20 -4.05
CA ALA A 200 16.40 14.76 -5.38
C ALA A 200 16.36 16.29 -5.29
N SER A 201 17.47 16.93 -5.67
CA SER A 201 17.55 18.40 -5.77
C SER A 201 17.19 18.83 -7.19
N LEU A 202 16.05 19.48 -7.36
CA LEU A 202 15.57 19.92 -8.66
C LEU A 202 16.16 21.28 -9.04
N LEU A 203 16.25 22.19 -8.06
CA LEU A 203 16.86 23.53 -8.09
C LEU A 203 17.39 23.83 -6.68
N PRO A 204 18.26 24.84 -6.50
CA PRO A 204 18.67 25.26 -5.17
C PRO A 204 17.49 25.55 -4.26
N GLY A 205 17.42 24.84 -3.11
CA GLY A 205 16.32 24.99 -2.15
C GLY A 205 15.01 24.23 -2.50
N THR A 206 15.04 23.33 -3.47
CA THR A 206 13.90 22.47 -3.86
C THR A 206 14.21 20.99 -3.69
N ASP A 207 14.76 20.65 -2.53
CA ASP A 207 15.08 19.26 -2.21
C ASP A 207 13.80 18.49 -1.87
N VAL A 208 13.49 17.45 -2.65
CA VAL A 208 12.46 16.48 -2.33
C VAL A 208 13.12 15.23 -1.80
N VAL A 209 12.73 14.82 -0.60
CA VAL A 209 13.25 13.63 0.05
C VAL A 209 12.25 12.51 -0.07
N LEU A 210 12.67 11.38 -0.61
CA LEU A 210 11.94 10.12 -0.60
C LEU A 210 12.48 9.28 0.57
N TYR A 211 11.64 9.04 1.57
CA TYR A 211 11.88 8.08 2.63
C TYR A 211 11.35 6.71 2.24
N HIS A 212 12.19 5.69 2.34
CA HIS A 212 11.92 4.33 1.87
C HIS A 212 12.71 3.29 2.67
N GLY A 213 12.59 2.01 2.28
CA GLY A 213 13.40 0.92 2.85
C GLY A 213 12.62 0.01 3.79
N ASP A 214 11.42 0.41 4.19
CA ASP A 214 10.45 -0.47 4.81
C ASP A 214 9.32 -0.75 3.80
N PRO A 215 9.11 -2.00 3.36
CA PRO A 215 8.12 -2.33 2.35
C PRO A 215 6.67 -2.24 2.83
N TYR A 216 6.45 -2.11 4.15
CA TYR A 216 5.12 -2.15 4.76
C TYR A 216 4.73 -0.88 5.50
N TYR A 217 5.71 -0.12 6.05
CA TYR A 217 5.44 0.96 6.99
C TYR A 217 6.00 2.31 6.59
N ALA A 218 6.74 2.45 5.47
CA ALA A 218 7.38 3.72 5.15
C ALA A 218 6.39 4.90 5.14
N ALA A 219 5.24 4.78 4.47
CA ALA A 219 4.20 5.82 4.51
C ALA A 219 3.61 6.02 5.91
N SER A 220 3.55 4.96 6.74
CA SER A 220 3.00 5.05 8.10
C SER A 220 3.87 5.90 9.04
N HIS A 221 5.13 6.17 8.68
CA HIS A 221 5.96 7.14 9.40
C HIS A 221 5.42 8.57 9.32
N ALA A 222 4.43 8.86 8.46
CA ALA A 222 3.65 10.09 8.54
C ALA A 222 2.89 10.25 9.87
N LEU A 223 2.59 9.15 10.58
CA LEU A 223 1.98 9.17 11.91
C LEU A 223 2.95 9.64 13.02
N ILE A 224 4.22 9.70 12.70
CA ILE A 224 5.33 10.16 13.56
C ILE A 224 6.22 11.12 12.76
N ILE A 225 5.59 11.96 11.91
CA ILE A 225 6.29 12.81 10.93
C ILE A 225 7.26 13.78 11.59
N GLU A 226 6.99 14.17 12.83
CA GLU A 226 7.84 15.06 13.62
C GLU A 226 9.29 14.55 13.76
N ASP A 227 9.51 13.23 13.71
CA ASP A 227 10.84 12.62 13.78
C ASP A 227 11.67 12.87 12.49
N TYR A 228 11.03 13.34 11.42
CA TYR A 228 11.60 13.58 10.09
C TYR A 228 11.70 15.06 9.73
N LEU A 229 11.08 15.93 10.54
CA LEU A 229 11.07 17.36 10.31
C LEU A 229 12.24 18.05 11.02
N PRO A 230 12.79 19.14 10.46
CA PRO A 230 13.71 19.99 11.17
C PRO A 230 12.98 20.78 12.28
N ALA A 231 13.72 21.24 13.29
CA ALA A 231 13.19 22.06 14.36
C ALA A 231 12.65 23.42 13.85
N ASP A 232 13.23 23.95 12.77
CA ASP A 232 12.78 25.17 12.09
C ASP A 232 11.92 24.80 10.89
N LEU A 233 10.62 25.10 10.99
CA LEU A 233 9.60 24.77 9.97
C LEU A 233 8.69 25.97 9.72
N PRO A 234 9.22 27.09 9.17
CA PRO A 234 8.51 28.38 9.17
C PRO A 234 7.23 28.37 8.33
N TYR A 235 7.16 27.55 7.28
CA TYR A 235 6.03 27.50 6.34
C TYR A 235 5.45 26.09 6.20
N GLY A 236 5.82 25.18 7.09
CA GLY A 236 5.39 23.78 7.02
C GLY A 236 6.17 22.98 5.97
N ALA A 237 5.58 21.86 5.55
CA ALA A 237 6.17 20.96 4.57
C ALA A 237 5.14 20.41 3.61
N LEU A 238 5.58 20.02 2.41
CA LEU A 238 4.79 19.21 1.48
C LEU A 238 5.04 17.73 1.80
N VAL A 239 3.96 16.96 1.84
CA VAL A 239 4.00 15.52 2.14
C VAL A 239 3.22 14.74 1.09
N GLY A 240 3.78 13.63 0.63
CA GLY A 240 3.11 12.68 -0.27
C GLY A 240 3.20 11.26 0.27
N LEU A 241 2.09 10.53 0.17
CA LEU A 241 1.94 9.15 0.67
C LEU A 241 1.41 8.24 -0.45
N PRO A 242 2.11 8.15 -1.60
CA PRO A 242 1.55 7.46 -2.77
C PRO A 242 1.38 5.95 -2.58
N ARG A 243 2.31 5.33 -1.86
CA ARG A 243 2.34 3.89 -1.59
C ARG A 243 2.81 3.63 -0.16
N ARG A 244 2.44 2.46 0.37
CA ARG A 244 2.82 2.01 1.72
C ARG A 244 4.33 2.03 2.00
N ASP A 245 5.17 1.89 0.95
CA ASP A 245 6.62 1.81 1.02
C ASP A 245 7.33 3.14 0.69
N ALA A 246 6.58 4.25 0.56
CA ALA A 246 7.09 5.56 0.16
C ALA A 246 6.46 6.71 0.96
N LEU A 247 7.30 7.56 1.56
CA LEU A 247 6.94 8.84 2.16
C LEU A 247 7.78 9.93 1.47
N LEU A 248 7.13 10.86 0.80
CA LEU A 248 7.75 12.03 0.17
C LEU A 248 7.66 13.23 1.11
N LEU A 249 8.73 14.00 1.21
CA LEU A 249 8.79 15.18 2.07
C LEU A 249 9.59 16.31 1.38
N HIS A 250 9.04 17.54 1.44
CA HIS A 250 9.75 18.75 1.09
C HIS A 250 9.47 19.83 2.14
N VAL A 251 10.51 20.34 2.79
CA VAL A 251 10.38 21.44 3.77
C VAL A 251 10.29 22.76 3.04
N ILE A 252 9.22 23.51 3.23
CA ILE A 252 8.97 24.79 2.57
C ILE A 252 9.85 25.88 3.21
N ARG A 253 10.73 26.50 2.42
CA ARG A 253 11.62 27.58 2.87
C ARG A 253 11.60 28.82 1.99
N ASN A 254 11.26 28.67 0.71
CA ASN A 254 11.26 29.75 -0.29
C ASN A 254 10.29 29.44 -1.43
N VAL A 255 10.21 30.37 -2.40
CA VAL A 255 9.32 30.26 -3.57
C VAL A 255 9.61 29.04 -4.45
N GLY A 256 10.81 28.43 -4.34
CA GLY A 256 11.18 27.19 -5.02
C GLY A 256 10.21 26.03 -4.72
N MET A 257 9.40 26.12 -3.66
CA MET A 257 8.35 25.14 -3.36
C MET A 257 7.39 24.91 -4.52
N ALA A 258 7.14 25.88 -5.41
CA ALA A 258 6.29 25.71 -6.59
C ALA A 258 6.83 24.63 -7.54
N HIS A 259 8.15 24.52 -7.67
CA HIS A 259 8.81 23.46 -8.43
C HIS A 259 8.69 22.12 -7.69
N ALA A 260 8.84 22.13 -6.35
CA ALA A 260 8.67 20.94 -5.54
C ALA A 260 7.24 20.38 -5.63
N VAL A 261 6.19 21.23 -5.62
CA VAL A 261 4.79 20.82 -5.84
C VAL A 261 4.67 20.07 -7.15
N ASN A 262 5.12 20.65 -8.27
CA ASN A 262 5.02 20.01 -9.59
C ASN A 262 5.75 18.67 -9.65
N ALA A 263 6.94 18.61 -9.10
CA ALA A 263 7.74 17.38 -9.07
C ALA A 263 7.09 16.29 -8.21
N MET A 264 6.66 16.66 -6.99
CA MET A 264 6.03 15.73 -6.07
C MET A 264 4.72 15.19 -6.64
N LEU A 265 3.88 16.03 -7.24
CA LEU A 265 2.63 15.57 -7.85
C LEU A 265 2.88 14.54 -8.96
N ARG A 266 3.87 14.75 -9.83
CA ARG A 266 4.23 13.76 -10.87
C ARG A 266 4.69 12.44 -10.27
N VAL A 267 5.52 12.48 -9.22
CA VAL A 267 6.00 11.29 -8.52
C VAL A 267 4.86 10.58 -7.80
N ILE A 268 4.00 11.34 -7.10
CA ILE A 268 2.84 10.79 -6.39
C ILE A 268 1.92 10.06 -7.36
N VAL A 269 1.54 10.70 -8.47
CA VAL A 269 0.67 10.10 -9.49
C VAL A 269 1.30 8.84 -10.07
N GLY A 270 2.58 8.89 -10.45
CA GLY A 270 3.31 7.72 -10.96
C GLY A 270 3.29 6.58 -9.95
N LEU A 271 3.80 6.81 -8.74
CA LEU A 271 3.90 5.77 -7.70
C LEU A 271 2.53 5.24 -7.24
N TYR A 272 1.51 6.09 -7.19
CA TYR A 272 0.15 5.67 -6.82
C TYR A 272 -0.46 4.70 -7.83
N HIS A 273 -0.22 4.92 -9.13
CA HIS A 273 -0.74 4.05 -10.18
C HIS A 273 0.17 2.85 -10.47
N GLU A 274 1.46 2.94 -10.11
CA GLU A 274 2.46 1.90 -10.33
C GLU A 274 2.54 0.94 -9.13
N GLY A 275 2.30 -0.34 -9.38
CA GLY A 275 2.56 -1.41 -8.42
C GLY A 275 1.57 -1.54 -7.25
N PRO A 276 1.81 -2.54 -6.39
CA PRO A 276 0.93 -2.88 -5.29
C PRO A 276 1.10 -1.94 -4.09
N GLY A 277 0.03 -1.78 -3.32
CA GLY A 277 0.07 -1.05 -2.04
C GLY A 277 -0.10 0.45 -2.16
N SER A 278 -0.83 0.92 -3.19
CA SER A 278 -1.27 2.32 -3.31
C SER A 278 -1.97 2.77 -2.03
N LEU A 279 -1.65 3.99 -1.58
CA LEU A 279 -2.19 4.51 -0.32
C LEU A 279 -3.02 5.78 -0.55
N SER A 280 -2.42 6.87 -1.03
CA SER A 280 -3.12 8.11 -1.29
C SER A 280 -2.55 8.83 -2.53
N PRO A 281 -3.39 9.33 -3.44
CA PRO A 281 -2.94 10.14 -4.56
C PRO A 281 -2.69 11.60 -4.17
N HIS A 282 -3.01 12.02 -2.94
CA HIS A 282 -2.98 13.41 -2.53
C HIS A 282 -1.56 13.92 -2.23
N LEU A 283 -1.33 15.18 -2.54
CA LEU A 283 -0.27 16.00 -1.98
C LEU A 283 -0.86 16.75 -0.78
N TYR A 284 -0.15 16.77 0.33
CA TYR A 284 -0.58 17.47 1.54
C TYR A 284 0.37 18.61 1.87
N TRP A 285 -0.18 19.68 2.41
CA TRP A 285 0.56 20.71 3.13
C TRP A 285 0.46 20.43 4.63
N LEU A 286 1.58 20.03 5.22
CA LEU A 286 1.69 19.84 6.67
C LEU A 286 1.95 21.19 7.31
N ARG A 287 0.99 21.69 8.08
CA ARG A 287 1.06 22.91 8.84
C ARG A 287 0.40 22.71 10.20
N ASP A 288 1.01 23.22 11.26
CA ASP A 288 0.49 23.11 12.64
C ASP A 288 0.09 21.68 13.04
N SER A 289 0.88 20.69 12.58
CA SER A 289 0.64 19.24 12.76
C SER A 289 -0.58 18.68 12.02
N GLU A 290 -1.21 19.45 11.12
CA GLU A 290 -2.32 19.02 10.29
C GLU A 290 -1.89 18.77 8.85
N PHE A 291 -2.43 17.72 8.24
CA PHE A 291 -2.25 17.40 6.82
C PHE A 291 -3.39 18.00 6.00
N LEU A 292 -3.15 19.17 5.44
CA LEU A 292 -4.13 19.87 4.60
C LEU A 292 -3.98 19.40 3.14
N PRO A 293 -5.00 18.82 2.53
CA PRO A 293 -4.90 18.37 1.14
C PRO A 293 -4.72 19.55 0.20
N LEU A 294 -3.87 19.36 -0.81
CA LEU A 294 -3.67 20.30 -1.90
C LEU A 294 -4.33 19.75 -3.17
N PRO A 295 -5.54 20.19 -3.51
CA PRO A 295 -6.29 19.65 -4.63
C PRO A 295 -5.59 19.88 -5.98
N TYR A 296 -5.72 18.91 -6.87
CA TYR A 296 -5.31 18.97 -8.25
C TYR A 296 -6.21 18.08 -9.11
N SER A 297 -6.25 18.36 -10.40
CA SER A 297 -6.89 17.51 -11.38
C SER A 297 -5.93 17.14 -12.51
N LEU A 298 -6.19 16.00 -13.15
CA LEU A 298 -5.43 15.51 -14.29
C LEU A 298 -6.33 15.45 -15.50
N ASP A 299 -5.96 16.18 -16.54
CA ASP A 299 -6.58 16.10 -17.86
C ASP A 299 -5.55 15.58 -18.86
N GLY A 300 -5.59 14.30 -19.13
CA GLY A 300 -4.60 13.60 -19.94
C GLY A 300 -3.17 13.77 -19.39
N ARG A 301 -2.37 14.66 -19.98
CA ARG A 301 -0.99 14.97 -19.56
C ARG A 301 -0.86 16.28 -18.79
N SER A 302 -1.93 17.05 -18.72
CA SER A 302 -1.96 18.34 -18.02
C SER A 302 -2.33 18.12 -16.56
N LEU A 303 -1.57 18.74 -15.68
CA LEU A 303 -1.83 18.76 -14.23
C LEU A 303 -2.31 20.17 -13.92
N ASP A 304 -3.56 20.29 -13.46
CA ASP A 304 -4.16 21.52 -12.98
C ASP A 304 -4.16 21.52 -11.45
N PHE A 305 -3.37 22.42 -10.87
CA PHE A 305 -3.20 22.55 -9.43
C PHE A 305 -4.12 23.64 -8.87
N GLN A 306 -4.96 23.29 -7.91
CA GLN A 306 -6.02 24.14 -7.36
C GLN A 306 -5.81 24.32 -5.83
N PRO A 307 -4.76 25.06 -5.42
CA PRO A 307 -4.44 25.21 -4.02
C PRO A 307 -5.49 26.03 -3.26
N PRO A 308 -5.70 25.75 -1.95
CA PRO A 308 -6.56 26.55 -1.11
C PRO A 308 -6.02 27.97 -0.94
N PRO A 309 -6.87 28.98 -0.62
CA PRO A 309 -6.48 30.39 -0.51
C PRO A 309 -5.28 30.66 0.38
N ASP A 310 -5.18 29.96 1.52
CA ASP A 310 -4.05 30.12 2.45
C ASP A 310 -2.72 29.68 1.84
N PHE A 311 -2.74 28.65 0.99
CA PHE A 311 -1.55 28.19 0.29
C PHE A 311 -1.16 29.14 -0.84
N VAL A 312 -2.16 29.74 -1.52
CA VAL A 312 -1.92 30.83 -2.51
C VAL A 312 -1.27 32.02 -1.84
N ALA A 313 -1.79 32.46 -0.69
CA ALA A 313 -1.21 33.57 0.07
C ALA A 313 0.24 33.29 0.49
N LEU A 314 0.55 32.04 0.86
CA LEU A 314 1.93 31.64 1.14
C LEU A 314 2.82 31.73 -0.10
N LEU A 315 2.35 31.29 -1.28
CA LEU A 315 3.09 31.39 -2.54
C LEU A 315 3.40 32.85 -2.89
N GLU A 316 2.42 33.74 -2.76
CA GLU A 316 2.56 35.16 -3.00
C GLU A 316 3.56 35.82 -2.04
N HIS A 317 3.46 35.51 -0.75
CA HIS A 317 4.39 35.99 0.27
C HIS A 317 5.85 35.58 -0.03
N LEU A 318 6.07 34.30 -0.37
CA LEU A 318 7.40 33.81 -0.71
C LEU A 318 7.93 34.37 -2.02
N GLY A 319 7.04 34.68 -2.98
CA GLY A 319 7.39 35.38 -4.22
C GLY A 319 7.91 36.78 -3.95
N GLN A 320 7.22 37.58 -3.11
CA GLN A 320 7.64 38.92 -2.70
C GLN A 320 8.99 38.90 -1.97
N LEU A 321 9.22 37.94 -1.09
CA LEU A 321 10.52 37.80 -0.42
C LEU A 321 11.66 37.52 -1.39
N ALA A 322 11.40 36.76 -2.47
CA ALA A 322 12.41 36.46 -3.50
C ALA A 322 12.76 37.64 -4.35
N GLU A 323 11.82 38.60 -4.58
CA GLU A 323 12.08 39.83 -5.32
C GLU A 323 12.89 40.87 -4.52
N LEU A 324 12.91 40.74 -3.19
CA LEU A 324 13.64 41.64 -2.28
C LEU A 324 15.06 41.14 -1.95
N SER A 325 15.41 39.91 -2.37
CA SER A 325 16.69 39.22 -2.07
C SER A 325 17.63 39.28 -3.26
#